data_5d534f1f3ee1b2d09f8d4da2cd56c052
#
_entry.id   5d534f1f3ee1b2d09f8d4da2cd56c052
#
_cell.length_a   1.000
_cell.length_b   1.000
_cell.length_c   1.000
_cell.angle_alpha   90.00
_cell.angle_beta   90.00
_cell.angle_gamma   90.00
#
_symmetry.space_group_name_H-M   'P 1'
#
loop_
_entity.id
_entity.type
_entity.pdbx_description
1 polymer ?
#
loop_
_entity_poly.entity_id
_entity_poly.type
_entity_poly.pdbx_seq_one_letter_code
_entity_poly.pdbx_strand_id
1 'polypeptide(L)'
;VLFHGYQGSAETMLMIGYLFNHDFGFNVLIPDLRGHGQSEPSAISMGWTERTEVVDWIRTADSLFGGNTQIVLYGVSMGAATTMIAAAEESLPACVRCAVEDCGYTSTRDIFADSWEKQCRLPLFPLFHLSDLWCRILYGWSFAKASPLDAVHRCRLPMLFIHGDKDSVVPVEMVHRLYEAKIGDKELWILSGVDHGAAYLHDPQIYAQRVRTFVEHWFECPAILEQ
;
A
#
# COMPACT_ATOMS: atom_id res chain seq x y z
N VAL A 1 -3.74 -6.13 8.24
CA VAL A 1 -3.14 -6.90 7.13
C VAL A 1 -2.05 -6.05 6.49
N LEU A 2 -0.84 -6.64 6.29
CA LEU A 2 0.34 -5.91 5.84
C LEU A 2 0.80 -6.43 4.47
N PHE A 3 1.13 -5.51 3.55
CA PHE A 3 1.52 -5.83 2.17
C PHE A 3 2.92 -5.30 1.85
N HIS A 4 3.79 -6.21 1.40
CA HIS A 4 5.18 -5.91 1.06
C HIS A 4 5.34 -5.20 -0.29
N GLY A 5 6.52 -4.60 -0.51
CA GLY A 5 6.90 -3.97 -1.78
C GLY A 5 7.29 -4.96 -2.88
N TYR A 6 7.61 -4.41 -4.07
CA TYR A 6 8.11 -5.18 -5.21
C TYR A 6 9.40 -5.94 -4.83
N GLN A 7 9.50 -7.20 -5.24
CA GLN A 7 10.58 -8.13 -4.87
C GLN A 7 10.72 -8.42 -3.36
N GLY A 8 9.76 -7.97 -2.54
CA GLY A 8 9.67 -8.32 -1.13
C GLY A 8 8.95 -9.65 -0.90
N SER A 9 8.74 -9.95 0.36
CA SER A 9 7.97 -11.10 0.84
C SER A 9 7.39 -10.79 2.23
N ALA A 10 6.61 -11.70 2.78
CA ALA A 10 6.15 -11.61 4.17
C ALA A 10 7.32 -11.41 5.15
N GLU A 11 8.47 -12.03 4.89
CA GLU A 11 9.66 -11.90 5.72
C GLU A 11 10.20 -10.45 5.77
N THR A 12 10.13 -9.72 4.66
CA THR A 12 10.58 -8.32 4.61
C THR A 12 9.70 -7.39 5.45
N MET A 13 8.49 -7.83 5.80
CA MET A 13 7.54 -7.07 6.61
C MET A 13 7.59 -7.42 8.11
N LEU A 14 8.47 -8.32 8.54
CA LEU A 14 8.49 -8.80 9.94
C LEU A 14 8.74 -7.69 10.96
N MET A 15 9.54 -6.68 10.63
CA MET A 15 9.74 -5.53 11.52
C MET A 15 8.43 -4.74 11.74
N ILE A 16 7.72 -4.46 10.68
CA ILE A 16 6.41 -3.81 10.75
C ILE A 16 5.39 -4.75 11.39
N GLY A 17 5.46 -6.04 11.07
CA GLY A 17 4.66 -7.07 11.75
C GLY A 17 4.88 -7.09 13.26
N TYR A 18 6.13 -6.99 13.71
CA TYR A 18 6.48 -6.89 15.12
C TYR A 18 5.90 -5.62 15.76
N LEU A 19 6.03 -4.47 15.10
CA LEU A 19 5.44 -3.22 15.55
C LEU A 19 3.93 -3.33 15.77
N PHE A 20 3.20 -3.85 14.79
CA PHE A 20 1.74 -4.00 14.92
C PHE A 20 1.35 -5.07 15.95
N ASN A 21 2.09 -6.18 16.04
CA ASN A 21 1.75 -7.27 16.93
C ASN A 21 2.22 -7.01 18.37
N HIS A 22 3.51 -6.76 18.56
CA HIS A 22 4.11 -6.64 19.88
C HIS A 22 3.79 -5.28 20.53
N ASP A 23 4.00 -4.19 19.77
CA ASP A 23 3.91 -2.85 20.36
C ASP A 23 2.47 -2.33 20.37
N PHE A 24 1.65 -2.65 19.34
CA PHE A 24 0.25 -2.22 19.27
C PHE A 24 -0.74 -3.26 19.80
N GLY A 25 -0.34 -4.51 19.96
CA GLY A 25 -1.19 -5.59 20.44
C GLY A 25 -2.19 -6.12 19.40
N PHE A 26 -1.95 -5.91 18.10
CA PHE A 26 -2.84 -6.37 17.06
C PHE A 26 -2.48 -7.77 16.57
N ASN A 27 -3.48 -8.54 16.15
CA ASN A 27 -3.24 -9.69 15.30
C ASN A 27 -2.77 -9.25 13.93
N VAL A 28 -1.80 -9.95 13.34
CA VAL A 28 -1.18 -9.57 12.08
C VAL A 28 -1.27 -10.71 11.07
N LEU A 29 -1.69 -10.39 9.85
CA LEU A 29 -1.62 -11.25 8.69
C LEU A 29 -0.71 -10.59 7.64
N ILE A 30 0.31 -11.31 7.18
CA ILE A 30 1.28 -10.83 6.19
C ILE A 30 1.32 -11.84 5.05
N PRO A 31 0.53 -11.68 3.99
CA PRO A 31 0.59 -12.58 2.85
C PRO A 31 1.78 -12.28 1.94
N ASP A 32 2.32 -13.31 1.31
CA ASP A 32 3.13 -13.14 0.11
C ASP A 32 2.20 -12.81 -1.06
N LEU A 33 2.35 -11.61 -1.63
CA LEU A 33 1.59 -11.21 -2.81
C LEU A 33 1.93 -12.14 -3.99
N ARG A 34 1.01 -12.27 -4.94
CA ARG A 34 1.20 -13.09 -6.13
C ARG A 34 2.56 -12.85 -6.79
N GLY A 35 3.20 -13.93 -7.24
CA GLY A 35 4.51 -13.86 -7.88
C GLY A 35 5.68 -13.51 -6.96
N HIS A 36 5.47 -13.45 -5.63
CA HIS A 36 6.48 -13.14 -4.63
C HIS A 36 6.54 -14.21 -3.54
N GLY A 37 7.65 -14.22 -2.82
CA GLY A 37 7.86 -15.09 -1.67
C GLY A 37 7.61 -16.56 -1.97
N GLN A 38 6.72 -17.19 -1.21
CA GLN A 38 6.30 -18.59 -1.38
C GLN A 38 5.02 -18.74 -2.21
N SER A 39 4.41 -17.61 -2.66
CA SER A 39 3.27 -17.66 -3.57
C SER A 39 3.64 -18.22 -4.93
N GLU A 40 2.66 -18.83 -5.62
CA GLU A 40 2.89 -19.38 -6.95
C GLU A 40 3.44 -18.35 -7.93
N PRO A 41 4.36 -18.76 -8.84
CA PRO A 41 4.87 -17.88 -9.89
C PRO A 41 3.74 -17.29 -10.72
N SER A 42 3.70 -15.97 -10.80
CA SER A 42 2.64 -15.24 -11.51
C SER A 42 3.16 -13.90 -12.04
N ALA A 43 2.46 -13.34 -13.01
CA ALA A 43 2.73 -11.98 -13.45
C ALA A 43 2.36 -10.97 -12.36
N ILE A 44 3.30 -10.08 -12.07
CA ILE A 44 3.12 -8.98 -11.12
C ILE A 44 2.50 -7.82 -11.86
N SER A 45 1.41 -7.27 -11.35
CA SER A 45 0.67 -6.18 -12.00
C SER A 45 0.72 -4.85 -11.25
N MET A 46 1.70 -4.70 -10.34
CA MET A 46 1.96 -3.46 -9.62
C MET A 46 0.72 -2.92 -8.88
N GLY A 47 -0.04 -3.81 -8.25
CA GLY A 47 -1.25 -3.50 -7.47
C GLY A 47 -2.57 -3.73 -8.21
N TRP A 48 -2.58 -3.88 -9.54
CA TRP A 48 -3.84 -4.00 -10.28
C TRP A 48 -4.58 -5.31 -10.04
N THR A 49 -3.94 -6.44 -10.27
CA THR A 49 -4.55 -7.75 -10.00
C THR A 49 -4.51 -8.06 -8.51
N GLU A 50 -3.43 -7.68 -7.86
CA GLU A 50 -3.20 -7.88 -6.42
C GLU A 50 -4.33 -7.28 -5.57
N ARG A 51 -4.98 -6.20 -5.99
CA ARG A 51 -6.09 -5.56 -5.25
C ARG A 51 -7.25 -6.49 -4.95
N THR A 52 -7.57 -7.42 -5.85
CA THR A 52 -8.67 -8.38 -5.63
C THR A 52 -8.29 -9.43 -4.61
N GLU A 53 -7.04 -9.86 -4.61
CA GLU A 53 -6.51 -10.79 -3.62
C GLU A 53 -6.46 -10.16 -2.22
N VAL A 54 -6.21 -8.84 -2.13
CA VAL A 54 -6.29 -8.11 -0.86
C VAL A 54 -7.65 -8.26 -0.21
N VAL A 55 -8.73 -8.17 -0.98
CA VAL A 55 -10.10 -8.36 -0.47
C VAL A 55 -10.29 -9.77 0.10
N ASP A 56 -9.72 -10.78 -0.54
CA ASP A 56 -9.78 -12.16 -0.06
C ASP A 56 -8.90 -12.36 1.19
N TRP A 57 -7.74 -11.73 1.26
CA TRP A 57 -6.91 -11.73 2.46
C TRP A 57 -7.58 -11.02 3.64
N ILE A 58 -8.33 -9.94 3.41
CA ILE A 58 -9.15 -9.28 4.44
C ILE A 58 -10.21 -10.23 4.99
N ARG A 59 -10.94 -10.92 4.12
CA ARG A 59 -11.94 -11.92 4.53
C ARG A 59 -11.32 -13.08 5.29
N THR A 60 -10.14 -13.52 4.85
CA THR A 60 -9.37 -14.57 5.53
C THR A 60 -8.96 -14.11 6.92
N ALA A 61 -8.43 -12.89 7.07
CA ALA A 61 -8.06 -12.32 8.36
C ALA A 61 -9.27 -12.21 9.29
N ASP A 62 -10.39 -11.67 8.81
CA ASP A 62 -11.61 -11.56 9.60
C ASP A 62 -12.08 -12.94 10.10
N SER A 63 -12.11 -13.93 9.23
CA SER A 63 -12.50 -15.31 9.58
C SER A 63 -11.53 -15.94 10.59
N LEU A 64 -10.22 -15.80 10.41
CA LEU A 64 -9.20 -16.37 11.30
C LEU A 64 -9.26 -15.76 12.70
N PHE A 65 -9.63 -14.50 12.80
CA PHE A 65 -9.66 -13.76 14.06
C PHE A 65 -11.07 -13.58 14.66
N GLY A 66 -12.04 -14.41 14.25
CA GLY A 66 -13.33 -14.54 14.93
C GLY A 66 -14.53 -13.92 14.26
N GLY A 67 -14.40 -13.34 13.04
CA GLY A 67 -15.50 -12.87 12.20
C GLY A 67 -16.20 -11.59 12.67
N ASN A 68 -15.57 -10.82 13.56
CA ASN A 68 -16.05 -9.51 14.03
C ASN A 68 -14.84 -8.61 14.30
N THR A 69 -13.99 -8.46 13.30
CA THR A 69 -12.73 -7.73 13.46
C THR A 69 -12.85 -6.28 13.02
N GLN A 70 -11.89 -5.48 13.45
CA GLN A 70 -11.57 -4.18 12.87
C GLN A 70 -10.19 -4.30 12.22
N ILE A 71 -10.06 -3.92 10.97
CA ILE A 71 -8.86 -4.18 10.18
C ILE A 71 -8.26 -2.85 9.70
N VAL A 72 -6.96 -2.69 9.91
CA VAL A 72 -6.13 -1.70 9.22
C VAL A 72 -5.41 -2.38 8.05
N LEU A 73 -5.40 -1.73 6.90
CA LEU A 73 -4.55 -2.10 5.78
C LEU A 73 -3.26 -1.29 5.87
N TYR A 74 -2.13 -1.94 5.70
CA TYR A 74 -0.83 -1.29 5.65
C TYR A 74 -0.03 -1.82 4.47
N GLY A 75 0.60 -0.94 3.72
CA GLY A 75 1.45 -1.35 2.61
C GLY A 75 2.66 -0.45 2.43
N VAL A 76 3.75 -1.04 1.93
CA VAL A 76 4.99 -0.34 1.59
C VAL A 76 5.21 -0.39 0.08
N SER A 77 5.54 0.75 -0.56
CA SER A 77 5.91 0.81 -1.98
C SER A 77 4.82 0.21 -2.89
N MET A 78 5.10 -0.88 -3.62
CA MET A 78 4.07 -1.61 -4.39
C MET A 78 2.92 -2.09 -3.49
N GLY A 79 3.20 -2.51 -2.25
CA GLY A 79 2.17 -2.85 -1.27
C GLY A 79 1.30 -1.66 -0.88
N ALA A 80 1.87 -0.45 -0.81
CA ALA A 80 1.13 0.79 -0.60
C ALA A 80 0.21 1.12 -1.77
N ALA A 81 0.71 0.98 -3.00
CA ALA A 81 -0.09 1.13 -4.22
C ALA A 81 -1.24 0.11 -4.25
N THR A 82 -0.96 -1.15 -3.93
CA THR A 82 -1.96 -2.22 -3.82
C THR A 82 -3.02 -1.89 -2.77
N THR A 83 -2.60 -1.42 -1.60
CA THR A 83 -3.47 -0.99 -0.50
C THR A 83 -4.40 0.15 -0.93
N MET A 84 -3.87 1.19 -1.58
CA MET A 84 -4.67 2.32 -2.07
C MET A 84 -5.71 1.89 -3.11
N ILE A 85 -5.33 1.01 -4.04
CA ILE A 85 -6.26 0.52 -5.07
C ILE A 85 -7.34 -0.37 -4.44
N ALA A 86 -6.96 -1.30 -3.55
CA ALA A 86 -7.88 -2.19 -2.86
C ALA A 86 -8.86 -1.43 -1.94
N ALA A 87 -8.39 -0.38 -1.27
CA ALA A 87 -9.22 0.46 -0.41
C ALA A 87 -10.35 1.20 -1.16
N ALA A 88 -10.26 1.28 -2.49
CA ALA A 88 -11.27 1.89 -3.35
C ALA A 88 -12.19 0.87 -4.04
N GLU A 89 -12.03 -0.43 -3.76
CA GLU A 89 -12.89 -1.48 -4.34
C GLU A 89 -14.27 -1.46 -3.69
N GLU A 90 -15.32 -1.59 -4.51
CA GLU A 90 -16.70 -1.67 -4.03
C GLU A 90 -16.94 -2.90 -3.14
N SER A 91 -16.15 -3.95 -3.35
CA SER A 91 -16.21 -5.19 -2.57
C SER A 91 -15.42 -5.17 -1.27
N LEU A 92 -14.82 -4.02 -0.90
CA LEU A 92 -14.05 -3.88 0.33
C LEU A 92 -14.93 -4.21 1.55
N PRO A 93 -14.53 -5.16 2.42
CA PRO A 93 -15.30 -5.50 3.60
C PRO A 93 -15.41 -4.33 4.59
N ALA A 94 -16.60 -4.16 5.19
CA ALA A 94 -16.89 -3.07 6.12
C ALA A 94 -16.07 -3.12 7.44
N CYS A 95 -15.41 -4.24 7.73
CA CYS A 95 -14.50 -4.38 8.86
C CYS A 95 -13.20 -3.57 8.68
N VAL A 96 -12.87 -3.11 7.45
CA VAL A 96 -11.70 -2.25 7.22
C VAL A 96 -12.02 -0.84 7.68
N ARG A 97 -11.21 -0.32 8.61
CA ARG A 97 -11.43 0.98 9.26
C ARG A 97 -10.56 2.10 8.72
N CYS A 98 -9.33 1.81 8.39
CA CYS A 98 -8.38 2.78 7.83
C CYS A 98 -7.27 2.08 7.04
N ALA A 99 -6.49 2.88 6.32
CA ALA A 99 -5.32 2.40 5.61
C ALA A 99 -4.09 3.29 5.89
N VAL A 100 -2.91 2.68 5.86
CA VAL A 100 -1.61 3.36 5.91
C VAL A 100 -0.85 2.98 4.65
N GLU A 101 -0.48 3.97 3.88
CA GLU A 101 0.40 3.82 2.74
C GLU A 101 1.77 4.41 3.05
N ASP A 102 2.84 3.68 2.82
CA ASP A 102 4.22 4.10 3.04
C ASP A 102 4.98 4.03 1.71
N CYS A 103 5.45 5.17 1.23
CA CYS A 103 6.20 5.39 -0.01
C CYS A 103 5.55 4.82 -1.29
N GLY A 104 4.21 4.92 -1.40
CA GLY A 104 3.49 4.53 -2.61
C GLY A 104 3.62 5.53 -3.76
N TYR A 105 3.20 5.11 -4.96
CA TYR A 105 3.29 5.88 -6.20
C TYR A 105 1.92 6.19 -6.81
N THR A 106 1.87 7.18 -7.72
CA THR A 106 0.63 7.64 -8.36
C THR A 106 0.04 6.63 -9.35
N SER A 107 0.88 6.00 -10.16
CA SER A 107 0.49 4.95 -11.11
C SER A 107 1.69 4.12 -11.52
N THR A 108 1.44 2.90 -11.99
CA THR A 108 2.49 2.07 -12.61
C THR A 108 3.11 2.79 -13.81
N ARG A 109 2.30 3.56 -14.55
CA ARG A 109 2.81 4.35 -15.68
C ARG A 109 3.81 5.41 -15.23
N ASP A 110 3.48 6.15 -14.17
CA ASP A 110 4.32 7.25 -13.69
C ASP A 110 5.65 6.71 -13.12
N ILE A 111 5.59 5.67 -12.28
CA ILE A 111 6.82 5.10 -11.68
C ILE A 111 7.71 4.41 -12.71
N PHE A 112 7.13 3.72 -13.70
CA PHE A 112 7.90 3.10 -14.76
C PHE A 112 8.47 4.13 -15.73
N ALA A 113 7.75 5.21 -16.04
CA ALA A 113 8.27 6.29 -16.87
C ALA A 113 9.45 7.00 -16.18
N ASP A 114 9.33 7.33 -14.90
CA ASP A 114 10.42 7.91 -14.11
C ASP A 114 11.65 7.00 -14.08
N SER A 115 11.45 5.70 -13.80
CA SER A 115 12.52 4.71 -13.80
C SER A 115 13.16 4.53 -15.19
N TRP A 116 12.34 4.56 -16.24
CA TRP A 116 12.81 4.46 -17.62
C TRP A 116 13.73 5.63 -17.99
N GLU A 117 13.32 6.85 -17.67
CA GLU A 117 14.11 8.04 -17.93
C GLU A 117 15.43 8.06 -17.16
N LYS A 118 15.39 7.68 -15.87
CA LYS A 118 16.58 7.64 -15.00
C LYS A 118 17.59 6.56 -15.41
N GLN A 119 17.11 5.36 -15.75
CA GLN A 119 17.97 4.19 -15.98
C GLN A 119 18.33 4.00 -17.45
N CYS A 120 17.35 4.09 -18.35
CA CYS A 120 17.56 3.83 -19.77
C CYS A 120 18.03 5.06 -20.53
N ARG A 121 17.67 6.28 -20.08
CA ARG A 121 17.96 7.55 -20.75
C ARG A 121 17.48 7.56 -22.21
N LEU A 122 16.43 6.81 -22.52
CA LEU A 122 15.81 6.71 -23.84
C LEU A 122 14.44 7.40 -23.82
N PRO A 123 13.98 7.91 -24.96
CA PRO A 123 12.64 8.46 -25.07
C PRO A 123 11.60 7.36 -24.78
N LEU A 124 10.48 7.76 -24.16
CA LEU A 124 9.40 6.82 -23.85
C LEU A 124 8.79 6.19 -25.13
N PHE A 125 8.71 6.96 -26.20
CA PHE A 125 8.24 6.45 -27.49
C PHE A 125 9.42 5.93 -28.34
N PRO A 126 9.28 4.75 -29.01
CA PRO A 126 8.09 3.87 -29.02
C PRO A 126 8.11 2.75 -27.96
N LEU A 127 9.29 2.42 -27.39
CA LEU A 127 9.48 1.17 -26.64
C LEU A 127 8.61 1.07 -25.37
N PHE A 128 8.53 2.14 -24.61
CA PHE A 128 7.70 2.17 -23.42
C PHE A 128 6.22 1.94 -23.74
N HIS A 129 5.72 2.55 -24.82
CA HIS A 129 4.33 2.37 -25.25
C HIS A 129 4.08 0.96 -25.81
N LEU A 130 5.07 0.36 -26.46
CA LEU A 130 4.99 -1.02 -26.91
C LEU A 130 4.96 -1.98 -25.72
N SER A 131 5.73 -1.72 -24.66
CA SER A 131 5.70 -2.51 -23.42
C SER A 131 4.31 -2.48 -22.76
N ASP A 132 3.67 -1.31 -22.66
CA ASP A 132 2.30 -1.18 -22.15
C ASP A 132 1.30 -1.95 -23.04
N LEU A 133 1.45 -1.86 -24.36
CA LEU A 133 0.60 -2.62 -25.30
C LEU A 133 0.78 -4.14 -25.11
N TRP A 134 2.01 -4.63 -24.94
CA TRP A 134 2.28 -6.03 -24.66
C TRP A 134 1.66 -6.48 -23.35
N CYS A 135 1.76 -5.67 -22.28
CA CYS A 135 1.07 -5.96 -21.01
C CYS A 135 -0.44 -6.12 -21.20
N ARG A 136 -1.06 -5.29 -22.02
CA ARG A 136 -2.51 -5.41 -22.32
C ARG A 136 -2.86 -6.70 -23.03
N ILE A 137 -2.05 -7.08 -24.02
CA ILE A 137 -2.29 -8.28 -24.84
C ILE A 137 -2.05 -9.56 -24.02
N LEU A 138 -0.93 -9.62 -23.29
CA LEU A 138 -0.51 -10.84 -22.62
C LEU A 138 -1.17 -11.04 -21.24
N TYR A 139 -1.41 -9.94 -20.50
CA TYR A 139 -1.84 -10.01 -19.10
C TYR A 139 -3.17 -9.29 -18.82
N GLY A 140 -3.79 -8.66 -19.81
CA GLY A 140 -5.11 -8.03 -19.69
C GLY A 140 -5.15 -6.73 -18.87
N TRP A 141 -4.00 -6.17 -18.47
CA TRP A 141 -3.94 -4.90 -17.74
C TRP A 141 -2.96 -3.92 -18.43
N SER A 142 -3.04 -2.65 -18.09
CA SER A 142 -2.15 -1.61 -18.62
C SER A 142 -1.52 -0.81 -17.48
N PHE A 143 -0.38 -0.19 -17.76
CA PHE A 143 0.31 0.68 -16.80
C PHE A 143 -0.58 1.83 -16.30
N ALA A 144 -1.50 2.31 -17.12
CA ALA A 144 -2.46 3.33 -16.72
C ALA A 144 -3.60 2.81 -15.84
N LYS A 145 -3.97 1.51 -15.95
CA LYS A 145 -5.04 0.93 -15.10
C LYS A 145 -4.60 0.75 -13.65
N ALA A 146 -3.34 0.39 -13.42
CA ALA A 146 -2.78 0.30 -12.08
C ALA A 146 -2.45 1.71 -11.56
N SER A 147 -3.50 2.44 -11.16
CA SER A 147 -3.45 3.85 -10.77
C SER A 147 -3.98 4.05 -9.34
N PRO A 148 -3.11 4.05 -8.32
CA PRO A 148 -3.47 4.52 -6.99
C PRO A 148 -4.09 5.91 -6.98
N LEU A 149 -3.62 6.82 -7.86
CA LEU A 149 -4.16 8.17 -7.96
C LEU A 149 -5.66 8.18 -8.28
N ASP A 150 -6.08 7.39 -9.28
CA ASP A 150 -7.51 7.25 -9.63
C ASP A 150 -8.30 6.54 -8.51
N ALA A 151 -7.65 5.63 -7.80
CA ALA A 151 -8.27 4.92 -6.69
C ALA A 151 -8.54 5.85 -5.50
N VAL A 152 -7.56 6.61 -5.04
CA VAL A 152 -7.73 7.52 -3.90
C VAL A 152 -8.74 8.63 -4.17
N HIS A 153 -8.91 9.04 -5.43
CA HIS A 153 -9.91 10.03 -5.83
C HIS A 153 -11.36 9.58 -5.58
N ARG A 154 -11.62 8.27 -5.48
CA ARG A 154 -12.94 7.70 -5.16
C ARG A 154 -13.00 6.98 -3.80
N CYS A 155 -11.86 6.82 -3.14
CA CYS A 155 -11.75 6.15 -1.84
C CYS A 155 -12.17 7.07 -0.70
N ARG A 156 -13.11 6.64 0.13
CA ARG A 156 -13.54 7.36 1.34
C ARG A 156 -12.94 6.82 2.62
N LEU A 157 -12.26 5.67 2.56
CA LEU A 157 -11.59 5.07 3.71
C LEU A 157 -10.52 6.05 4.24
N PRO A 158 -10.48 6.35 5.55
CA PRO A 158 -9.42 7.18 6.13
C PRO A 158 -8.02 6.66 5.79
N MET A 159 -7.09 7.55 5.44
CA MET A 159 -5.78 7.14 4.95
C MET A 159 -4.65 8.04 5.46
N LEU A 160 -3.60 7.39 6.00
CA LEU A 160 -2.34 8.02 6.34
C LEU A 160 -1.34 7.80 5.20
N PHE A 161 -0.79 8.90 4.70
CA PHE A 161 0.26 8.94 3.68
C PHE A 161 1.60 9.23 4.33
N ILE A 162 2.57 8.34 4.14
CA ILE A 162 3.93 8.46 4.68
C ILE A 162 4.93 8.45 3.53
N HIS A 163 5.90 9.39 3.52
CA HIS A 163 6.91 9.44 2.46
C HIS A 163 8.19 10.13 2.92
N GLY A 164 9.33 9.65 2.45
CA GLY A 164 10.61 10.33 2.65
C GLY A 164 10.87 11.40 1.58
N ASP A 165 11.38 12.57 1.95
CA ASP A 165 11.70 13.65 0.99
C ASP A 165 12.96 13.38 0.16
N LYS A 166 13.70 12.31 0.48
CA LYS A 166 14.89 11.84 -0.27
C LYS A 166 14.67 10.47 -0.90
N ASP A 167 13.42 10.09 -1.11
CA ASP A 167 13.08 8.82 -1.76
C ASP A 167 13.69 8.79 -3.17
N SER A 168 14.64 7.87 -3.36
CA SER A 168 15.39 7.72 -4.61
C SER A 168 14.65 6.88 -5.65
N VAL A 169 13.61 6.15 -5.24
CA VAL A 169 12.81 5.24 -6.06
C VAL A 169 11.51 5.88 -6.49
N VAL A 170 10.73 6.38 -5.53
CA VAL A 170 9.44 7.02 -5.78
C VAL A 170 9.55 8.51 -5.46
N PRO A 171 9.50 9.39 -6.46
CA PRO A 171 9.57 10.83 -6.24
C PRO A 171 8.52 11.34 -5.24
N VAL A 172 8.95 12.17 -4.27
CA VAL A 172 8.07 12.69 -3.21
C VAL A 172 6.87 13.49 -3.76
N GLU A 173 7.00 14.05 -4.96
CA GLU A 173 5.91 14.73 -5.66
C GLU A 173 4.70 13.81 -5.90
N MET A 174 4.92 12.49 -5.97
CA MET A 174 3.84 11.54 -6.18
C MET A 174 2.92 11.47 -4.95
N VAL A 175 3.45 11.47 -3.73
CA VAL A 175 2.60 11.44 -2.53
C VAL A 175 1.80 12.73 -2.37
N HIS A 176 2.35 13.89 -2.75
CA HIS A 176 1.59 15.15 -2.74
C HIS A 176 0.37 15.08 -3.66
N ARG A 177 0.56 14.56 -4.88
CA ARG A 177 -0.55 14.34 -5.83
C ARG A 177 -1.59 13.34 -5.30
N LEU A 178 -1.16 12.25 -4.67
CA LEU A 178 -2.04 11.28 -4.03
C LEU A 178 -2.85 11.92 -2.90
N TYR A 179 -2.18 12.65 -2.02
CA TYR A 179 -2.82 13.33 -0.91
C TYR A 179 -3.83 14.38 -1.37
N GLU A 180 -3.48 15.20 -2.36
CA GLU A 180 -4.39 16.21 -2.92
C GLU A 180 -5.64 15.58 -3.53
N ALA A 181 -5.48 14.49 -4.29
CA ALA A 181 -6.56 13.78 -4.96
C ALA A 181 -7.48 13.00 -4.02
N LYS A 182 -6.95 12.55 -2.87
CA LYS A 182 -7.70 11.73 -1.89
C LYS A 182 -8.88 12.51 -1.32
N ILE A 183 -10.07 11.93 -1.43
CA ILE A 183 -11.29 12.43 -0.80
C ILE A 183 -11.49 11.85 0.61
N GLY A 184 -12.22 12.56 1.48
CA GLY A 184 -12.46 12.15 2.87
C GLY A 184 -11.23 12.34 3.76
N ASP A 185 -11.23 11.65 4.90
CA ASP A 185 -10.24 11.84 5.94
C ASP A 185 -8.86 11.35 5.51
N LYS A 186 -7.87 12.19 5.72
CA LYS A 186 -6.49 11.93 5.28
C LYS A 186 -5.47 12.69 6.12
N GLU A 187 -4.34 12.06 6.34
CA GLU A 187 -3.16 12.68 6.95
C GLU A 187 -1.95 12.50 6.04
N LEU A 188 -1.04 13.46 6.04
CA LEU A 188 0.23 13.40 5.31
C LEU A 188 1.38 13.57 6.28
N TRP A 189 2.37 12.71 6.16
CA TRP A 189 3.60 12.81 6.91
C TRP A 189 4.82 12.65 6.00
N ILE A 190 5.53 13.75 5.79
CA ILE A 190 6.79 13.76 5.04
C ILE A 190 7.94 13.71 6.05
N LEU A 191 8.86 12.76 5.86
CA LEU A 191 10.06 12.62 6.68
C LEU A 191 11.27 13.22 5.95
N SER A 192 11.94 14.15 6.64
CA SER A 192 13.09 14.82 6.04
C SER A 192 14.34 13.96 6.07
N GLY A 193 15.04 13.89 4.94
CA GLY A 193 16.30 13.12 4.79
C GLY A 193 16.11 11.62 4.64
N VAL A 194 14.87 11.14 4.49
CA VAL A 194 14.54 9.70 4.48
C VAL A 194 14.42 9.19 3.05
N ASP A 195 15.06 8.06 2.76
CA ASP A 195 15.01 7.37 1.49
C ASP A 195 13.85 6.34 1.46
N HIS A 196 13.68 5.68 0.31
CA HIS A 196 12.59 4.73 0.00
C HIS A 196 12.45 3.61 1.03
N GLY A 197 11.25 3.44 1.60
CA GLY A 197 10.94 2.39 2.56
C GLY A 197 11.69 2.47 3.89
N ALA A 198 12.39 3.58 4.16
CA ALA A 198 13.23 3.74 5.34
C ALA A 198 12.56 4.52 6.49
N ALA A 199 11.27 4.87 6.35
CA ALA A 199 10.58 5.71 7.33
C ALA A 199 10.60 5.13 8.76
N TYR A 200 10.29 3.84 8.90
CA TYR A 200 10.35 3.15 10.20
C TYR A 200 11.77 3.08 10.76
N LEU A 201 12.76 2.80 9.91
CA LEU A 201 14.17 2.68 10.35
C LEU A 201 14.80 4.01 10.76
N HIS A 202 14.30 5.11 10.21
CA HIS A 202 14.80 6.46 10.50
C HIS A 202 14.53 6.87 11.95
N ASP A 203 13.31 6.69 12.41
CA ASP A 203 12.91 6.92 13.82
C ASP A 203 11.76 5.97 14.20
N PRO A 204 12.09 4.76 14.70
CA PRO A 204 11.09 3.76 15.04
C PRO A 204 10.07 4.24 16.09
N GLN A 205 10.48 5.10 17.04
CA GLN A 205 9.61 5.54 18.11
C GLN A 205 8.57 6.56 17.61
N ILE A 206 9.01 7.56 16.86
CA ILE A 206 8.11 8.55 16.28
C ILE A 206 7.19 7.88 15.25
N TYR A 207 7.74 6.97 14.44
CA TYR A 207 6.95 6.21 13.47
C TYR A 207 5.85 5.41 14.15
N ALA A 208 6.20 4.63 15.18
CA ALA A 208 5.26 3.85 15.96
C ALA A 208 4.15 4.72 16.56
N GLN A 209 4.53 5.84 17.20
CA GLN A 209 3.58 6.76 17.80
C GLN A 209 2.59 7.35 16.76
N ARG A 210 3.11 7.80 15.62
CA ARG A 210 2.28 8.40 14.56
C ARG A 210 1.30 7.41 13.96
N VAL A 211 1.79 6.24 13.54
CA VAL A 211 0.96 5.19 12.96
C VAL A 211 -0.08 4.70 13.97
N ARG A 212 0.33 4.48 15.23
CA ARG A 212 -0.58 4.06 16.29
C ARG A 212 -1.69 5.08 16.53
N THR A 213 -1.33 6.36 16.69
CA THR A 213 -2.31 7.43 16.92
C THR A 213 -3.33 7.51 15.80
N PHE A 214 -2.88 7.43 14.54
CA PHE A 214 -3.78 7.41 13.40
C PHE A 214 -4.70 6.19 13.41
N VAL A 215 -4.16 4.99 13.58
CA VAL A 215 -4.96 3.75 13.53
C VAL A 215 -5.98 3.69 14.67
N GLU A 216 -5.55 3.98 15.91
CA GLU A 216 -6.44 3.94 17.09
C GLU A 216 -7.58 4.97 17.00
N HIS A 217 -7.38 6.09 16.30
CA HIS A 217 -8.43 7.07 16.07
C HIS A 217 -9.64 6.50 15.27
N TRP A 218 -9.37 5.56 14.37
CA TRP A 218 -10.39 4.97 13.50
C TRP A 218 -10.93 3.62 14.00
N PHE A 219 -10.34 3.08 15.06
CA PHE A 219 -10.84 1.86 15.69
C PHE A 219 -11.86 2.22 16.76
N GLU A 220 -13.03 1.63 16.66
CA GLU A 220 -14.04 1.75 17.71
C GLU A 220 -13.52 1.04 18.97
N CYS A 221 -13.52 1.75 20.10
CA CYS A 221 -13.25 1.11 21.39
C CYS A 221 -14.34 0.04 21.61
N PRO A 222 -14.00 -1.24 21.86
CA PRO A 222 -15.01 -2.21 22.24
C PRO A 222 -15.74 -1.65 23.46
N ALA A 223 -17.08 -1.54 23.37
CA ALA A 223 -17.87 -1.16 24.51
C ALA A 223 -17.49 -2.07 25.68
N ILE A 224 -16.97 -1.47 26.74
CA ILE A 224 -16.72 -2.21 28.00
C ILE A 224 -18.09 -2.73 28.42
N LEU A 225 -18.34 -4.01 28.21
CA LEU A 225 -19.48 -4.68 28.82
C LEU A 225 -19.19 -4.64 30.32
N GLU A 226 -19.74 -3.63 30.99
CA GLU A 226 -19.84 -3.63 32.46
C GLU A 226 -20.61 -4.91 32.86
N GLN A 227 -19.88 -5.86 33.41
CA GLN A 227 -20.43 -7.04 34.05
C GLN A 227 -20.76 -6.71 35.50
#